data_c9b888f3e5ed641aaf36a137ca0a2d86
#
_entry.id   c9b888f3e5ed641aaf36a137ca0a2d86
#
_cell.length_a   1.000
_cell.length_b   1.000
_cell.length_c   1.000
_cell.angle_alpha   90.00
_cell.angle_beta   90.00
_cell.angle_gamma   90.00
#
_symmetry.space_group_name_H-M   'P 1'
#
loop_
_entity.id
_entity.type
_entity.pdbx_description
1 polymer ?
#
loop_
_entity_poly.entity_id
_entity_poly.type
_entity_poly.pdbx_seq_one_letter_code
_entity_poly.pdbx_strand_id
1 'polypeptide(L)'
;VDILNKGHLNSAAVDVFDHEPYNGTLAQIDRCLLTSHMGSMSIDCRARMEIEATEEAVRFLTGKSLQGLVPPEEYEVQRQGL
;
A
#
# COMPACT_ATOMS: atom_id res chain seq x y z
N VAL A 1 1.47 17.67 5.61
CA VAL A 1 0.64 18.88 5.80
C VAL A 1 1.50 20.13 5.78
N ASP A 2 2.49 20.26 6.67
CA ASP A 2 3.32 21.46 6.78
C ASP A 2 4.04 21.85 5.49
N ILE A 3 4.58 20.85 4.79
CA ILE A 3 5.30 21.04 3.54
C ILE A 3 4.38 21.63 2.45
N LEU A 4 3.15 21.15 2.39
CA LEU A 4 2.12 21.66 1.47
C LEU A 4 1.67 23.05 1.84
N ASN A 5 1.43 23.31 3.13
CA ASN A 5 1.00 24.63 3.62
C ASN A 5 2.05 25.72 3.40
N LYS A 6 3.32 25.35 3.55
CA LYS A 6 4.46 26.28 3.34
C LYS A 6 4.77 26.50 1.85
N GLY A 7 4.10 25.79 0.94
CA GLY A 7 4.35 25.89 -0.49
C GLY A 7 5.64 25.23 -0.97
N HIS A 8 6.28 24.42 -0.13
CA HIS A 8 7.48 23.69 -0.52
C HIS A 8 7.16 22.64 -1.60
N LEU A 9 6.01 21.97 -1.48
CA LEU A 9 5.41 21.18 -2.54
C LEU A 9 4.20 21.90 -3.09
N ASN A 10 4.08 21.93 -4.43
CA ASN A 10 2.92 22.54 -5.08
C ASN A 10 1.63 21.75 -4.82
N SER A 11 1.72 20.42 -4.93
CA SER A 11 0.60 19.50 -4.75
C SER A 11 1.10 18.12 -4.36
N ALA A 12 0.18 17.27 -3.95
CA ALA A 12 0.47 15.87 -3.61
C ALA A 12 -0.72 14.98 -3.94
N ALA A 13 -0.45 13.69 -4.14
CA ALA A 13 -1.48 12.66 -4.22
C ALA A 13 -1.13 11.56 -3.24
N VAL A 14 -2.08 11.13 -2.44
CA VAL A 14 -1.86 10.14 -1.38
C VAL A 14 -2.93 9.04 -1.49
N ASP A 15 -2.49 7.79 -1.59
CA ASP A 15 -3.34 6.62 -1.76
C ASP A 15 -3.39 5.72 -0.52
N VAL A 16 -2.41 5.86 0.38
CA VAL A 16 -2.25 5.02 1.58
C VAL A 16 -2.08 5.92 2.80
N PHE A 17 -2.71 5.53 3.91
CA PHE A 17 -2.68 6.32 5.15
C PHE A 17 -2.37 5.41 6.34
N ASP A 18 -1.77 5.97 7.38
CA ASP A 18 -1.45 5.24 8.62
C ASP A 18 -2.72 4.74 9.31
N HIS A 19 -3.80 5.53 9.25
CA HIS A 19 -5.10 5.16 9.76
C HIS A 19 -6.15 5.27 8.66
N GLU A 20 -6.87 4.20 8.41
CA GLU A 20 -7.92 4.13 7.40
C GLU A 20 -9.24 3.65 8.03
N PRO A 21 -10.38 4.27 7.72
CA PRO A 21 -10.60 5.41 6.81
C PRO A 21 -9.94 6.70 7.29
N TYR A 22 -9.37 7.45 6.35
CA TYR A 22 -8.66 8.68 6.69
C TYR A 22 -9.63 9.85 6.89
N ASN A 23 -9.45 10.58 8.00
CA ASN A 23 -10.24 11.75 8.34
C ASN A 23 -9.38 12.94 8.82
N GLY A 24 -8.12 12.95 8.44
CA GLY A 24 -7.16 13.96 8.88
C GLY A 24 -7.18 15.25 8.05
N THR A 25 -6.22 16.11 8.35
CA THR A 25 -6.13 17.47 7.80
C THR A 25 -5.82 17.54 6.30
N LEU A 26 -5.22 16.50 5.71
CA LEU A 26 -4.98 16.47 4.26
C LEU A 26 -6.28 16.58 3.47
N ALA A 27 -7.40 16.13 4.01
CA ALA A 27 -8.71 16.22 3.35
C ALA A 27 -9.19 17.67 3.16
N GLN A 28 -8.58 18.63 3.86
CA GLN A 28 -8.93 20.05 3.78
C GLN A 28 -7.98 20.84 2.87
N ILE A 29 -6.99 20.20 2.29
CA ILE A 29 -6.01 20.86 1.42
C ILE A 29 -6.39 20.61 -0.04
N ASP A 30 -6.82 21.67 -0.73
CA ASP A 30 -7.30 21.60 -2.13
C ASP A 30 -6.25 21.06 -3.10
N ARG A 31 -4.97 21.26 -2.81
CA ARG A 31 -3.86 20.81 -3.64
C ARG A 31 -3.40 19.38 -3.34
N CYS A 32 -4.18 18.64 -2.54
CA CYS A 32 -3.90 17.25 -2.20
C CYS A 32 -5.02 16.34 -2.72
N LEU A 33 -4.69 15.43 -3.62
CA LEU A 33 -5.60 14.41 -4.11
C LEU A 33 -5.53 13.20 -3.21
N LEU A 34 -6.65 12.78 -2.67
CA LEU A 34 -6.74 11.57 -1.84
C LEU A 34 -7.49 10.49 -2.61
N THR A 35 -6.95 9.29 -2.61
CA THR A 35 -7.58 8.12 -3.21
C THR A 35 -7.69 6.98 -2.20
N SER A 36 -8.53 5.99 -2.47
CA SER A 36 -8.89 4.96 -1.50
C SER A 36 -8.11 3.66 -1.69
N HIS A 37 -6.77 3.76 -1.65
CA HIS A 37 -5.85 2.62 -1.78
C HIS A 37 -6.12 1.86 -3.08
N MET A 38 -6.00 2.57 -4.19
CA MET A 38 -6.40 2.10 -5.52
C MET A 38 -5.23 1.75 -6.44
N GLY A 39 -4.00 1.77 -5.93
CA GLY A 39 -2.80 1.56 -6.74
C GLY A 39 -2.77 0.24 -7.50
N SER A 40 -3.46 -0.78 -7.01
CA SER A 40 -3.53 -2.11 -7.62
C SER A 40 -4.78 -2.36 -8.48
N MET A 41 -5.59 -1.33 -8.74
CA MET A 41 -6.93 -1.49 -9.35
C MET A 41 -6.93 -1.59 -10.88
N SER A 42 -5.78 -1.53 -11.53
CA SER A 42 -5.71 -1.81 -12.98
C SER A 42 -5.83 -3.31 -13.25
N ILE A 43 -6.35 -3.66 -14.44
CA ILE A 43 -6.49 -5.06 -14.87
C ILE A 43 -5.12 -5.75 -14.88
N ASP A 44 -4.11 -5.09 -15.44
CA ASP A 44 -2.76 -5.66 -15.53
C ASP A 44 -2.13 -5.89 -14.16
N CYS A 45 -2.29 -4.95 -13.24
CA CYS A 45 -1.76 -5.08 -11.89
C CYS A 45 -2.45 -6.23 -11.13
N ARG A 46 -3.77 -6.32 -11.22
CA ARG A 46 -4.55 -7.39 -10.60
C ARG A 46 -4.13 -8.77 -11.12
N ALA A 47 -4.05 -8.92 -12.43
CA ALA A 47 -3.63 -10.16 -13.06
C ALA A 47 -2.22 -10.57 -12.60
N ARG A 48 -1.31 -9.63 -12.56
CA ARG A 48 0.07 -9.86 -12.12
C ARG A 48 0.15 -10.27 -10.66
N MET A 49 -0.61 -9.63 -9.77
CA MET A 49 -0.67 -10.00 -8.36
C MET A 49 -1.17 -11.44 -8.18
N GLU A 50 -2.21 -11.83 -8.88
CA GLU A 50 -2.75 -13.18 -8.82
C GLU A 50 -1.77 -14.24 -9.32
N ILE A 51 -1.09 -13.96 -10.44
CA ILE A 51 -0.07 -14.86 -11.00
C ILE A 51 1.10 -15.01 -10.03
N GLU A 52 1.65 -13.91 -9.52
CA GLU A 52 2.79 -13.95 -8.61
C GLU A 52 2.46 -14.67 -7.30
N ALA A 53 1.25 -14.45 -6.74
CA ALA A 53 0.80 -15.15 -5.55
C ALA A 53 0.66 -16.65 -5.79
N THR A 54 0.12 -17.04 -6.94
CA THR A 54 -0.02 -18.45 -7.33
C THR A 54 1.34 -19.11 -7.49
N GLU A 55 2.28 -18.43 -8.14
CA GLU A 55 3.65 -18.95 -8.31
C GLU A 55 4.36 -19.16 -6.97
N GLU A 56 4.19 -18.23 -6.01
CA GLU A 56 4.73 -18.39 -4.67
C GLU A 56 4.12 -19.60 -3.95
N ALA A 57 2.82 -19.79 -4.06
CA ALA A 57 2.15 -20.95 -3.48
C ALA A 57 2.69 -22.27 -4.06
N VAL A 58 2.92 -22.32 -5.37
CA VAL A 58 3.50 -23.49 -6.04
C VAL A 58 4.93 -23.73 -5.55
N ARG A 59 5.75 -22.70 -5.41
CA ARG A 59 7.11 -22.82 -4.85
C ARG A 59 7.08 -23.42 -3.44
N PHE A 60 6.22 -22.91 -2.59
CA PHE A 60 6.06 -23.41 -1.24
C PHE A 60 5.68 -24.91 -1.22
N LEU A 61 4.66 -25.27 -1.99
CA LEU A 61 4.15 -26.65 -2.04
C LEU A 61 5.14 -27.64 -2.66
N THR A 62 6.04 -27.17 -3.52
CA THR A 62 7.06 -28.01 -4.17
C THR A 62 8.42 -27.96 -3.49
N GLY A 63 8.53 -27.31 -2.33
CA GLY A 63 9.77 -27.23 -1.57
C GLY A 63 10.83 -26.31 -2.15
N LYS A 64 10.44 -25.41 -3.04
CA LYS A 64 11.36 -24.42 -3.63
C LYS A 64 11.45 -23.16 -2.78
N SER A 65 12.55 -22.41 -2.94
CA SER A 65 12.73 -21.13 -2.24
C SER A 65 11.70 -20.09 -2.68
N LEU A 66 11.10 -19.42 -1.71
CA LEU A 66 10.17 -18.32 -1.96
C LEU A 66 10.93 -17.07 -2.43
N GLN A 67 10.31 -16.30 -3.32
CA GLN A 67 10.92 -15.08 -3.87
C GLN A 67 10.43 -13.81 -3.17
N GLY A 68 9.22 -13.84 -2.60
CA GLY A 68 8.60 -12.68 -1.97
C GLY A 68 8.19 -12.94 -0.52
N LEU A 69 9.14 -13.39 0.31
CA LEU A 69 8.89 -13.60 1.73
C LEU A 69 8.40 -12.32 2.40
N VAL A 70 7.36 -12.46 3.22
CA VAL A 70 6.93 -11.36 4.10
C VAL A 70 8.03 -11.08 5.11
N PRO A 71 8.49 -9.83 5.26
CA PRO A 71 9.51 -9.51 6.25
C PRO A 71 9.05 -9.86 7.67
N PRO A 72 9.96 -10.34 8.55
CA PRO A 72 9.60 -10.73 9.91
C PRO A 72 8.91 -9.61 10.71
N GLU A 73 9.26 -8.35 10.44
CA GLU A 73 8.69 -7.16 11.08
C GLU A 73 7.18 -7.05 10.86
N GLU A 74 6.70 -7.50 9.71
CA GLU A 74 5.26 -7.43 9.38
C GLU A 74 4.42 -8.37 10.24
N TYR A 75 4.98 -9.48 10.69
CA TYR A 75 4.28 -10.38 11.59
C TYR A 75 4.05 -9.74 12.96
N GLU A 76 4.96 -8.88 13.38
CA GLU A 76 4.81 -8.14 14.63
C GLU A 76 3.65 -7.13 14.55
N VAL A 77 3.54 -6.44 13.44
CA VAL A 77 2.42 -5.52 13.16
C VAL A 77 1.09 -6.27 13.21
N GLN A 78 1.00 -7.44 12.60
CA GLN A 78 -0.20 -8.26 12.60
C GLN A 78 -0.58 -8.73 14.02
N ARG A 79 0.39 -9.08 14.85
CA ARG A 79 0.14 -9.47 16.25
C ARG A 79 -0.44 -8.34 17.08
N GLN A 80 -0.21 -7.10 16.71
CA GLN A 80 -0.76 -5.92 17.36
C GLN A 80 -2.21 -5.62 16.94
N GLY A 81 -2.82 -6.45 16.10
CA GLY A 81 -4.22 -6.35 15.71
C GLY A 81 -4.52 -5.33 14.63
N LEU A 82 -3.56 -5.05 13.79
CA LEU A 82 -3.77 -4.18 12.63
C LEU A 82 -4.27 -4.94 11.41
#